data_128c25324def9dbc06042c0b00a81a57
#
_entry.id   128c25324def9dbc06042c0b00a81a57
#
_cell.length_a   1.000
_cell.length_b   1.000
_cell.length_c   1.000
_cell.angle_alpha   90.00
_cell.angle_beta   90.00
_cell.angle_gamma   90.00
#
_symmetry.space_group_name_H-M   'P 1'
#
loop_
_entity.id
_entity.type
_entity.pdbx_description
1 polymer ?
#
loop_
_entity_poly.entity_id
_entity_poly.type
_entity_poly.pdbx_seq_one_letter_code
_entity_poly.pdbx_strand_id
1 'polypeptide(L)'
;NASVFLAMHGFLNNVKHTSNTIDYLKQHVGERYTGDSNYVDQQAVRDGKIITANGTGQLEFCREILYALEADTADAIEESYLFYKNGFCPE
;
A
#
# COMPACT_ATOMS: atom_id res chain seq x y z
N ASN A 1 6.98 2.94 -11.29
CA ASN A 1 6.06 2.76 -10.19
C ASN A 1 6.55 1.62 -9.30
N ALA A 2 6.53 1.83 -7.98
CA ALA A 2 7.12 0.89 -7.02
C ALA A 2 6.41 -0.46 -7.01
N SER A 3 5.07 -0.49 -7.12
CA SER A 3 4.34 -1.76 -7.13
C SER A 3 4.68 -2.59 -8.37
N VAL A 4 4.87 -1.96 -9.51
CA VAL A 4 5.29 -2.65 -10.74
C VAL A 4 6.69 -3.26 -10.54
N PHE A 5 7.61 -2.49 -9.96
CA PHE A 5 8.96 -2.99 -9.67
C PHE A 5 8.92 -4.24 -8.77
N LEU A 6 8.16 -4.16 -7.68
CA LEU A 6 8.02 -5.29 -6.76
C LEU A 6 7.37 -6.50 -7.44
N ALA A 7 6.35 -6.26 -8.25
CA ALA A 7 5.67 -7.32 -8.98
C ALA A 7 6.57 -7.99 -10.01
N MET A 8 7.40 -7.21 -10.70
CA MET A 8 8.35 -7.75 -11.69
C MET A 8 9.36 -8.70 -11.07
N HIS A 9 9.72 -8.47 -9.81
CA HIS A 9 10.69 -9.31 -9.08
C HIS A 9 10.02 -10.40 -8.25
N GLY A 10 8.71 -10.59 -8.38
CA GLY A 10 7.98 -11.68 -7.71
C GLY A 10 7.61 -11.43 -6.26
N PHE A 11 7.87 -10.24 -5.73
CA PHE A 11 7.62 -9.94 -4.32
C PHE A 11 6.14 -9.88 -3.95
N LEU A 12 5.25 -9.69 -4.92
CA LEU A 12 3.81 -9.56 -4.67
C LEU A 12 3.03 -10.86 -4.88
N ASN A 13 3.67 -11.92 -5.35
CA ASN A 13 2.93 -13.14 -5.72
C ASN A 13 2.33 -13.88 -4.55
N ASN A 14 2.93 -13.78 -3.36
CA ASN A 14 2.52 -14.52 -2.17
C ASN A 14 2.07 -13.63 -1.01
N VAL A 15 1.90 -12.33 -1.23
CA VAL A 15 1.51 -11.37 -0.19
C VAL A 15 0.31 -10.55 -0.64
N LYS A 16 -0.49 -10.09 0.31
CA LYS A 16 -1.54 -9.13 0.02
C LYS A 16 -0.90 -7.83 -0.46
N HIS A 17 -1.48 -7.24 -1.49
CA HIS A 17 -0.92 -6.06 -2.12
C HIS A 17 -1.98 -5.30 -2.89
N THR A 18 -1.65 -4.09 -3.30
CA THR A 18 -2.48 -3.27 -4.17
C THR A 18 -1.61 -2.53 -5.20
N SER A 19 -2.26 -1.89 -6.14
CA SER A 19 -1.68 -1.01 -7.14
C SER A 19 -2.80 -0.13 -7.67
N ASN A 20 -2.58 0.59 -8.77
CA ASN A 20 -3.64 1.40 -9.39
C ASN A 20 -4.84 0.54 -9.81
N THR A 21 -4.59 -0.57 -10.48
CA THR A 21 -5.56 -1.63 -10.74
C THR A 21 -4.81 -2.94 -10.91
N ILE A 22 -5.53 -4.07 -10.78
CA ILE A 22 -4.94 -5.38 -11.07
C ILE A 22 -4.55 -5.49 -12.56
N ASP A 23 -5.34 -4.91 -13.43
CA ASP A 23 -5.05 -4.90 -14.89
C ASP A 23 -3.77 -4.11 -15.18
N TYR A 24 -3.52 -3.03 -14.43
CA TYR A 24 -2.29 -2.26 -14.54
C TYR A 24 -1.07 -3.12 -14.26
N LEU A 25 -1.12 -3.92 -13.18
CA LEU A 25 -0.03 -4.85 -12.85
C LEU A 25 0.14 -5.92 -13.94
N LYS A 26 -0.94 -6.52 -14.40
CA LYS A 26 -0.88 -7.56 -15.44
C LYS A 26 -0.33 -7.02 -16.73
N GLN A 27 -0.71 -5.81 -17.13
CA GLN A 27 -0.25 -5.19 -18.35
C GLN A 27 1.24 -4.89 -18.33
N HIS A 28 1.77 -4.40 -17.20
CA HIS A 28 3.17 -3.97 -17.07
C HIS A 28 4.13 -5.10 -16.71
N VAL A 29 3.64 -6.15 -16.05
CA VAL A 29 4.49 -7.24 -15.55
C VAL A 29 4.34 -8.50 -16.40
N GLY A 30 3.13 -8.78 -16.90
CA GLY A 30 2.84 -9.94 -17.71
C GLY A 30 2.85 -11.23 -16.90
N GLU A 31 3.42 -12.29 -17.47
CA GLU A 31 3.37 -13.63 -16.90
C GLU A 31 4.08 -13.80 -15.57
N ARG A 32 4.98 -12.91 -15.24
CA ARG A 32 5.69 -12.94 -13.94
C ARG A 32 4.78 -12.63 -12.77
N TYR A 33 3.65 -11.97 -13.02
CA TYR A 33 2.70 -11.63 -11.97
C TYR A 33 1.70 -12.76 -11.79
N THR A 34 1.80 -13.48 -10.69
CA THR A 34 0.90 -14.58 -10.32
C THR A 34 0.18 -14.32 -8.99
N GLY A 35 0.13 -13.05 -8.56
CA GLY A 35 -0.44 -12.66 -7.28
C GLY A 35 -1.90 -12.22 -7.32
N ASP A 36 -2.65 -12.56 -8.36
CA ASP A 36 -4.03 -12.13 -8.57
C ASP A 36 -4.91 -12.35 -7.35
N SER A 37 -4.83 -13.54 -6.74
CA SER A 37 -5.67 -13.91 -5.59
C SER A 37 -5.34 -13.13 -4.31
N ASN A 38 -4.20 -12.47 -4.28
CA ASN A 38 -3.75 -11.67 -3.14
C ASN A 38 -3.93 -10.17 -3.36
N TYR A 39 -4.45 -9.77 -4.51
CA TYR A 39 -4.72 -8.36 -4.80
C TYR A 39 -5.88 -7.86 -3.96
N VAL A 40 -5.71 -6.70 -3.33
CA VAL A 40 -6.73 -6.06 -2.49
C VAL A 40 -6.98 -4.66 -3.03
N ASP A 41 -8.24 -4.36 -3.33
CA ASP A 41 -8.62 -3.04 -3.86
C ASP A 41 -8.78 -2.05 -2.70
N GLN A 42 -7.66 -1.52 -2.26
CA GLN A 42 -7.58 -0.51 -1.18
C GLN A 42 -6.53 0.53 -1.55
N GLN A 43 -6.56 1.66 -0.85
CA GLN A 43 -5.60 2.74 -1.10
C GLN A 43 -4.17 2.34 -0.73
N ALA A 44 -4.00 1.59 0.36
CA ALA A 44 -2.72 1.01 0.75
C ALA A 44 -2.94 -0.33 1.44
N VAL A 45 -2.00 -1.24 1.25
CA VAL A 45 -2.02 -2.57 1.85
C VAL A 45 -0.65 -2.87 2.40
N ARG A 46 -0.61 -3.37 3.63
CA ARG A 46 0.62 -3.87 4.25
C ARG A 46 0.46 -5.36 4.55
N ASP A 47 1.41 -6.15 4.12
CA ASP A 47 1.51 -7.57 4.46
C ASP A 47 2.96 -7.85 4.84
N GLY A 48 3.19 -8.07 6.13
CA GLY A 48 4.54 -8.21 6.66
C GLY A 48 5.32 -6.91 6.45
N LYS A 49 6.42 -7.00 5.72
CA LYS A 49 7.29 -5.85 5.41
C LYS A 49 7.03 -5.26 4.04
N ILE A 50 6.06 -5.79 3.30
CA ILE A 50 5.71 -5.30 1.97
C ILE A 50 4.53 -4.36 2.10
N ILE A 51 4.71 -3.13 1.62
CA ILE A 51 3.67 -2.09 1.63
C ILE A 51 3.49 -1.60 0.20
N THR A 52 2.25 -1.63 -0.27
CA THR A 52 1.90 -1.16 -1.60
C THR A 52 0.75 -0.17 -1.51
N ALA A 53 0.64 0.71 -2.50
CA ALA A 53 -0.42 1.72 -2.54
C ALA A 53 -0.80 2.03 -3.99
N ASN A 54 -2.02 2.54 -4.16
CA ASN A 54 -2.43 3.12 -5.45
C ASN A 54 -2.08 4.61 -5.51
N GLY A 55 -2.35 5.24 -6.65
CA GLY A 55 -1.99 6.64 -6.86
C GLY A 55 -2.71 7.65 -5.96
N THR A 56 -3.79 7.23 -5.28
CA THR A 56 -4.55 8.08 -4.36
C THR A 56 -4.21 7.83 -2.90
N GLY A 57 -3.31 6.87 -2.61
CA GLY A 57 -3.06 6.36 -1.27
C GLY A 57 -1.78 6.85 -0.61
N GLN A 58 -1.31 8.06 -0.92
CA GLN A 58 -0.06 8.57 -0.35
C GLN A 58 -0.08 8.64 1.18
N LEU A 59 -1.15 9.16 1.76
CA LEU A 59 -1.27 9.26 3.23
C LEU A 59 -1.42 7.89 3.86
N GLU A 60 -2.21 7.02 3.25
CA GLU A 60 -2.39 5.65 3.71
C GLU A 60 -1.07 4.87 3.64
N PHE A 61 -0.29 5.08 2.59
CA PHE A 61 1.02 4.47 2.42
C PHE A 61 1.96 4.90 3.56
N CYS A 62 2.03 6.20 3.85
CA CYS A 62 2.83 6.73 4.96
C CYS A 62 2.37 6.16 6.30
N ARG A 63 1.06 6.08 6.52
CA ARG A 63 0.51 5.50 7.74
C ARG A 63 0.99 4.07 7.95
N GLU A 64 0.93 3.23 6.90
CA GLU A 64 1.37 1.85 6.99
C GLU A 64 2.87 1.73 7.25
N ILE A 65 3.67 2.62 6.68
CA ILE A 65 5.12 2.67 6.97
C ILE A 65 5.36 2.99 8.43
N LEU A 66 4.65 3.96 8.99
CA LEU A 66 4.80 4.34 10.40
C LEU A 66 4.43 3.18 11.34
N TYR A 67 3.37 2.43 11.02
CA TYR A 67 3.00 1.22 11.76
C TYR A 67 4.09 0.16 11.64
N ALA A 68 4.58 -0.08 10.44
CA ALA A 68 5.60 -1.11 10.21
C ALA A 68 6.90 -0.83 10.93
N LEU A 69 7.27 0.45 11.06
CA LEU A 69 8.48 0.89 11.75
C LEU A 69 8.27 1.08 13.25
N GLU A 70 7.03 0.97 13.73
CA GLU A 70 6.68 1.29 15.12
C GLU A 70 7.21 2.68 15.53
N ALA A 71 7.07 3.65 14.61
CA ALA A 71 7.67 4.97 14.76
C ALA A 71 7.00 5.81 15.86
N ASP A 72 5.73 5.46 16.19
CA ASP A 72 4.98 6.15 17.26
C ASP A 72 3.87 5.21 17.73
N THR A 73 3.09 5.65 18.72
CA THR A 73 1.94 4.86 19.17
C THR A 73 0.88 4.79 18.07
N ALA A 74 0.05 3.74 18.10
CA ALA A 74 -1.03 3.59 17.14
C ALA A 74 -1.99 4.79 17.17
N ASP A 75 -2.32 5.29 18.36
CA ASP A 75 -3.21 6.44 18.51
C ASP A 75 -2.62 7.71 17.90
N ALA A 76 -1.33 7.96 18.09
CA ALA A 76 -0.65 9.12 17.52
C ALA A 76 -0.57 9.02 15.99
N ILE A 77 -0.32 7.84 15.45
CA ILE A 77 -0.28 7.60 14.02
C ILE A 77 -1.65 7.88 13.39
N GLU A 78 -2.73 7.35 13.96
CA GLU A 78 -4.08 7.57 13.45
C GLU A 78 -4.49 9.04 13.55
N GLU A 79 -4.15 9.71 14.63
CA GLU A 79 -4.45 11.14 14.81
C GLU A 79 -3.75 11.98 13.73
N SER A 80 -2.48 11.73 13.47
CA SER A 80 -1.72 12.40 12.42
C SER A 80 -2.30 12.11 11.04
N TYR A 81 -2.63 10.85 10.77
CA TYR A 81 -3.23 10.45 9.51
C TYR A 81 -4.55 11.20 9.27
N LEU A 82 -5.44 11.23 10.25
CA LEU A 82 -6.73 11.92 10.13
C LEU A 82 -6.55 13.42 9.93
N PHE A 83 -5.59 14.02 10.63
CA PHE A 83 -5.28 15.43 10.45
C PHE A 83 -4.93 15.75 9.00
N TYR A 84 -4.00 15.02 8.41
CA TYR A 84 -3.57 15.27 7.03
C TYR A 84 -4.64 14.87 6.01
N LYS A 85 -5.40 13.82 6.28
CA LYS A 85 -6.46 13.35 5.39
C LYS A 85 -7.57 14.38 5.28
N ASN A 86 -7.95 15.00 6.40
CA ASN A 86 -9.05 15.96 6.47
C ASN A 86 -8.61 17.42 6.32
N GLY A 87 -7.30 17.68 6.31
CA GLY A 87 -6.76 19.02 6.14
C GLY A 87 -6.79 19.91 7.38
N PHE A 88 -7.32 19.42 8.49
CA PHE A 88 -7.36 20.14 9.77
C PHE A 88 -7.71 19.15 10.89
N CYS A 89 -7.45 19.57 12.13
CA CYS A 89 -7.80 18.76 13.29
C CYS A 89 -9.28 18.97 13.62
N PRO A 90 -10.13 17.95 13.49
CA PRO A 90 -11.54 18.09 13.89
C PRO A 90 -11.65 18.17 15.41
N GLU A 91 -12.52 19.01 15.87
CA GLU A 91 -12.77 19.16 17.30
C GLU A 91 -13.93 18.28 17.76
#